data_939464ee123507a40ef49de474e12632
#
_entry.id   939464ee123507a40ef49de474e12632
#
_cell.length_a   1.000
_cell.length_b   1.000
_cell.length_c   1.000
_cell.angle_alpha   90.00
_cell.angle_beta   90.00
_cell.angle_gamma   90.00
#
_symmetry.space_group_name_H-M   'P 1'
#
loop_
_entity.id
_entity.type
_entity.pdbx_description
1 polymer ?
#
loop_
_entity_poly.entity_id
_entity_poly.type
_entity_poly.pdbx_seq_one_letter_code
_entity_poly.pdbx_strand_id
1 'polypeptide(L)'
;SKSASEDLKAFARLLNIPITNQLKNGDLSDTMILNDNAKIVVDLAGDIETGNKIIEELEKRHGDKNICSVLCMQSGSSTEMIESTWKKIKAQRPIIALTKSDECSLSASAFSKLAELKGKIGLVSGTRSIVDSLLFTDANILTKFMKENF
;
A
#
# COMPACT_ATOMS: atom_id res chain seq x y z
N SER A 1 14.71 -15.67 -0.74
CA SER A 1 14.15 -14.52 -0.02
C SER A 1 14.84 -13.26 -0.51
N LYS A 2 14.10 -12.32 -1.09
CA LYS A 2 14.69 -11.01 -1.42
C LYS A 2 14.91 -10.29 -0.09
N SER A 3 16.13 -9.83 0.16
CA SER A 3 16.42 -8.93 1.28
C SER A 3 15.66 -7.62 1.09
N ALA A 4 15.32 -6.92 2.18
CA ALA A 4 14.78 -5.57 2.11
C ALA A 4 15.69 -4.70 1.22
N SER A 5 15.08 -3.80 0.44
CA SER A 5 15.85 -2.89 -0.40
C SER A 5 16.80 -2.05 0.45
N GLU A 6 17.95 -1.67 -0.11
CA GLU A 6 18.92 -0.82 0.59
C GLU A 6 18.30 0.51 1.02
N ASP A 7 17.35 1.04 0.20
CA ASP A 7 16.62 2.25 0.52
C ASP A 7 15.73 2.07 1.77
N LEU A 8 14.99 0.96 1.86
CA LEU A 8 14.18 0.65 3.05
C LEU A 8 15.04 0.54 4.30
N LYS A 9 16.21 -0.09 4.19
CA LYS A 9 17.18 -0.17 5.31
C LYS A 9 17.72 1.20 5.71
N ALA A 10 18.00 2.06 4.73
CA ALA A 10 18.46 3.42 4.98
C ALA A 10 17.40 4.25 5.70
N PHE A 11 16.13 4.19 5.27
CA PHE A 11 15.01 4.85 5.94
C PHE A 11 14.77 4.32 7.36
N ALA A 12 14.81 3.00 7.54
CA ALA A 12 14.64 2.40 8.86
C ALA A 12 15.72 2.87 9.84
N ARG A 13 16.99 2.96 9.39
CA ARG A 13 18.11 3.51 10.20
C ARG A 13 17.90 4.98 10.53
N LEU A 14 17.48 5.79 9.55
CA LEU A 14 17.25 7.22 9.73
C LEU A 14 16.13 7.47 10.76
N LEU A 15 15.08 6.66 10.74
CA LEU A 15 13.93 6.76 11.63
C LEU A 15 14.12 6.01 12.96
N ASN A 16 15.27 5.34 13.13
CA ASN A 16 15.55 4.48 14.27
C ASN A 16 14.47 3.39 14.49
N ILE A 17 13.98 2.83 13.37
CA ILE A 17 12.99 1.75 13.35
C ILE A 17 13.72 0.42 13.15
N PRO A 18 13.49 -0.59 14.00
CA PRO A 18 14.05 -1.91 13.79
C PRO A 18 13.51 -2.53 12.50
N ILE A 19 14.38 -3.17 11.73
CA ILE A 19 14.04 -3.87 10.51
C ILE A 19 14.46 -5.33 10.60
N THR A 20 13.58 -6.23 10.17
CA THR A 20 13.86 -7.65 10.03
C THR A 20 13.57 -8.12 8.61
N ASN A 21 14.36 -9.06 8.11
CA ASN A 21 14.16 -9.66 6.79
C ASN A 21 13.42 -11.01 6.87
N GLN A 22 12.90 -11.38 8.03
CA GLN A 22 12.37 -12.71 8.27
C GLN A 22 10.85 -12.70 8.42
N LEU A 23 10.15 -12.69 7.31
CA LEU A 23 8.78 -13.19 7.22
C LEU A 23 8.83 -14.63 6.71
N LYS A 24 9.13 -15.57 7.59
CA LYS A 24 8.97 -16.98 7.28
C LYS A 24 7.50 -17.35 7.49
N ASN A 25 6.77 -17.62 6.40
CA ASN A 25 5.39 -18.11 6.42
C ASN A 25 4.39 -17.23 7.20
N GLY A 26 4.52 -15.90 7.14
CA GLY A 26 3.63 -14.99 7.86
C GLY A 26 3.84 -14.99 9.38
N ASP A 27 4.90 -15.60 9.86
CA ASP A 27 5.22 -15.65 11.30
C ASP A 27 5.93 -14.36 11.71
N LEU A 28 5.25 -13.55 12.52
CA LEU A 28 5.77 -12.33 13.13
C LEU A 28 6.27 -12.58 14.55
N SER A 29 6.29 -13.83 15.03
CA SER A 29 6.61 -14.16 16.42
C SER A 29 7.99 -13.68 16.85
N ASP A 30 8.98 -13.73 15.96
CA ASP A 30 10.33 -13.22 16.24
C ASP A 30 10.42 -11.69 16.27
N THR A 31 9.40 -11.00 15.72
CA THR A 31 9.33 -9.53 15.71
C THR A 31 8.46 -8.99 16.83
N MET A 32 7.63 -9.81 17.45
CA MET A 32 6.69 -9.44 18.52
C MET A 32 7.33 -9.32 19.92
N ILE A 33 8.63 -9.33 20.05
CA ILE A 33 9.34 -8.82 21.25
C ILE A 33 9.05 -7.30 21.42
N LEU A 34 8.38 -6.72 20.44
CA LEU A 34 7.93 -5.34 20.46
C LEU A 34 6.59 -5.28 21.22
N ASN A 35 6.58 -4.49 22.27
CA ASN A 35 5.46 -3.92 23.01
C ASN A 35 4.08 -4.22 22.39
N ASP A 36 3.06 -4.65 23.13
CA ASP A 36 1.69 -4.99 22.69
C ASP A 36 0.99 -3.91 21.82
N ASN A 37 1.51 -2.68 21.82
CA ASN A 37 1.02 -1.54 21.02
C ASN A 37 1.88 -1.25 19.78
N ALA A 38 2.88 -2.07 19.46
CA ALA A 38 3.73 -1.83 18.30
C ALA A 38 2.95 -2.04 17.00
N LYS A 39 3.11 -1.12 16.06
CA LYS A 39 2.62 -1.28 14.69
C LYS A 39 3.75 -1.87 13.84
N ILE A 40 3.43 -2.91 13.09
CA ILE A 40 4.37 -3.59 12.20
C ILE A 40 4.01 -3.23 10.77
N VAL A 41 4.99 -2.76 10.00
CA VAL A 41 4.85 -2.52 8.57
C VAL A 41 5.54 -3.67 7.83
N VAL A 42 4.79 -4.35 6.99
CA VAL A 42 5.27 -5.46 6.17
C VAL A 42 5.33 -5.01 4.71
N ASP A 43 6.54 -4.91 4.15
CA ASP A 43 6.74 -4.62 2.73
C ASP A 43 6.71 -5.92 1.93
N LEU A 44 5.69 -6.06 1.09
CA LEU A 44 5.46 -7.21 0.23
C LEU A 44 5.93 -6.90 -1.21
N ALA A 45 7.24 -6.82 -1.40
CA ALA A 45 7.83 -6.66 -2.72
C ALA A 45 7.83 -7.98 -3.49
N GLY A 46 7.30 -7.98 -4.70
CA GLY A 46 7.31 -9.15 -5.57
C GLY A 46 6.02 -9.34 -6.36
N ASP A 47 5.72 -10.60 -6.68
CA ASP A 47 4.48 -10.93 -7.38
C ASP A 47 3.27 -10.97 -6.44
N ILE A 48 2.10 -10.67 -7.00
CA ILE A 48 0.84 -10.59 -6.26
C ILE A 48 0.45 -11.94 -5.63
N GLU A 49 0.80 -13.05 -6.25
CA GLU A 49 0.41 -14.38 -5.73
C GLU A 49 1.14 -14.71 -4.44
N THR A 50 2.43 -14.41 -4.39
CA THR A 50 3.22 -14.54 -3.16
C THR A 50 2.72 -13.57 -2.08
N GLY A 51 2.44 -12.32 -2.45
CA GLY A 51 1.86 -11.34 -1.54
C GLY A 51 0.53 -11.80 -0.95
N ASN A 52 -0.38 -12.33 -1.77
CA ASN A 52 -1.67 -12.85 -1.32
C ASN A 52 -1.54 -13.98 -0.28
N LYS A 53 -0.60 -14.92 -0.50
CA LYS A 53 -0.37 -16.02 0.47
C LYS A 53 0.06 -15.49 1.83
N ILE A 54 0.92 -14.49 1.84
CA ILE A 54 1.38 -13.86 3.09
C ILE A 54 0.24 -13.11 3.77
N ILE A 55 -0.57 -12.35 3.01
CA ILE A 55 -1.72 -11.62 3.55
C ILE A 55 -2.74 -12.60 4.14
N GLU A 56 -3.11 -13.66 3.42
CA GLU A 56 -4.04 -14.70 3.88
C GLU A 56 -3.56 -15.34 5.20
N GLU A 57 -2.26 -15.61 5.30
CA GLU A 57 -1.69 -16.20 6.51
C GLU A 57 -1.68 -15.21 7.69
N LEU A 58 -1.37 -13.93 7.43
CA LEU A 58 -1.43 -12.88 8.44
C LEU A 58 -2.87 -12.66 8.93
N GLU A 59 -3.84 -12.55 8.02
CA GLU A 59 -5.26 -12.39 8.35
C GLU A 59 -5.79 -13.57 9.17
N LYS A 60 -5.38 -14.79 8.80
CA LYS A 60 -5.75 -16.01 9.54
C LYS A 60 -5.19 -16.05 10.96
N ARG A 61 -3.94 -15.60 11.16
CA ARG A 61 -3.27 -15.64 12.46
C ARG A 61 -3.67 -14.51 13.38
N HIS A 62 -3.83 -13.31 12.84
CA HIS A 62 -4.01 -12.08 13.62
C HIS A 62 -5.43 -11.51 13.54
N GLY A 63 -6.26 -12.06 12.66
CA GLY A 63 -7.60 -11.55 12.37
C GLY A 63 -7.57 -10.37 11.37
N ASP A 64 -8.54 -10.35 10.47
CA ASP A 64 -8.65 -9.37 9.39
C ASP A 64 -8.75 -7.91 9.88
N LYS A 65 -9.31 -7.69 11.07
CA LYS A 65 -9.46 -6.36 11.68
C LYS A 65 -8.14 -5.75 12.14
N ASN A 66 -7.15 -6.59 12.39
CA ASN A 66 -5.82 -6.16 12.85
C ASN A 66 -4.84 -5.95 11.69
N ILE A 67 -5.25 -6.30 10.47
CA ILE A 67 -4.44 -6.17 9.26
C ILE A 67 -4.98 -5.05 8.39
N CYS A 68 -4.13 -4.09 8.05
CA CYS A 68 -4.43 -3.05 7.07
C CYS A 68 -3.59 -3.30 5.82
N SER A 69 -4.22 -3.82 4.77
CA SER A 69 -3.55 -4.05 3.49
C SER A 69 -3.58 -2.78 2.65
N VAL A 70 -2.41 -2.35 2.19
CA VAL A 70 -2.25 -1.18 1.32
C VAL A 70 -1.76 -1.66 -0.05
N LEU A 71 -2.57 -1.42 -1.08
CA LEU A 71 -2.22 -1.68 -2.47
C LEU A 71 -1.61 -0.43 -3.10
N CYS A 72 -0.31 -0.45 -3.34
CA CYS A 72 0.37 0.61 -4.07
C CYS A 72 0.09 0.48 -5.58
N MET A 73 -0.44 1.54 -6.18
CA MET A 73 -0.80 1.60 -7.60
C MET A 73 -0.28 2.90 -8.21
N GLN A 74 0.36 2.82 -9.37
CA GLN A 74 0.84 4.02 -10.05
C GLN A 74 -0.31 4.83 -10.62
N SER A 75 -0.27 6.15 -10.51
CA SER A 75 -1.31 7.05 -11.02
C SER A 75 -1.52 6.94 -12.54
N GLY A 76 -0.47 6.61 -13.30
CA GLY A 76 -0.56 6.39 -14.76
C GLY A 76 -1.07 5.00 -15.17
N SER A 77 -1.58 4.18 -14.26
CA SER A 77 -2.09 2.84 -14.60
C SER A 77 -3.32 2.90 -15.51
N SER A 78 -3.34 2.04 -16.56
CA SER A 78 -4.52 1.92 -17.42
C SER A 78 -5.69 1.25 -16.70
N THR A 79 -6.90 1.43 -17.22
CA THR A 79 -8.13 0.81 -16.68
C THR A 79 -8.04 -0.71 -16.66
N GLU A 80 -7.42 -1.32 -17.68
CA GLU A 80 -7.19 -2.76 -17.78
C GLU A 80 -6.21 -3.26 -16.72
N MET A 81 -5.14 -2.50 -16.48
CA MET A 81 -4.16 -2.82 -15.45
C MET A 81 -4.79 -2.74 -14.05
N ILE A 82 -5.58 -1.68 -13.79
CA ILE A 82 -6.32 -1.50 -12.54
C ILE A 82 -7.24 -2.70 -12.30
N GLU A 83 -8.07 -3.04 -13.28
CA GLU A 83 -9.02 -4.16 -13.18
C GLU A 83 -8.32 -5.51 -12.99
N SER A 84 -7.26 -5.76 -13.78
CA SER A 84 -6.48 -6.99 -13.67
C SER A 84 -5.81 -7.14 -12.32
N THR A 85 -5.23 -6.05 -11.79
CA THR A 85 -4.60 -6.04 -10.47
C THR A 85 -5.64 -6.26 -9.37
N TRP A 86 -6.78 -5.55 -9.45
CA TRP A 86 -7.86 -5.66 -8.47
C TRP A 86 -8.42 -7.08 -8.37
N LYS A 87 -8.63 -7.74 -9.51
CA LYS A 87 -9.12 -9.14 -9.56
C LYS A 87 -8.15 -10.15 -8.94
N LYS A 88 -6.87 -9.84 -8.90
CA LYS A 88 -5.84 -10.73 -8.35
C LYS A 88 -5.63 -10.54 -6.85
N ILE A 89 -5.99 -9.38 -6.29
CA ILE A 89 -5.82 -9.11 -4.87
C ILE A 89 -6.86 -9.89 -4.07
N LYS A 90 -6.38 -10.58 -3.04
CA LYS A 90 -7.23 -11.35 -2.11
C LYS A 90 -7.40 -10.68 -0.75
N ALA A 91 -6.68 -9.60 -0.48
CA ALA A 91 -6.83 -8.83 0.74
C ALA A 91 -8.28 -8.36 0.95
N GLN A 92 -8.75 -8.46 2.18
CA GLN A 92 -10.16 -8.19 2.52
C GLN A 92 -10.45 -6.72 2.53
N ARG A 93 -10.40 -5.79 2.04
CA ARG A 93 -10.63 -4.33 2.07
C ARG A 93 -9.33 -3.55 1.89
N PRO A 94 -8.60 -3.77 0.80
CA PRO A 94 -7.36 -3.06 0.61
C PRO A 94 -7.62 -1.57 0.46
N ILE A 95 -6.76 -0.77 1.08
CA ILE A 95 -6.69 0.67 0.84
C ILE A 95 -5.76 0.88 -0.34
N ILE A 96 -6.15 1.71 -1.29
CA ILE A 96 -5.32 2.07 -2.44
C ILE A 96 -4.45 3.26 -2.07
N ALA A 97 -3.14 3.11 -2.28
CA ALA A 97 -2.18 4.20 -2.30
C ALA A 97 -1.81 4.51 -3.76
N LEU A 98 -2.24 5.67 -4.25
CA LEU A 98 -1.81 6.16 -5.56
C LEU A 98 -0.40 6.73 -5.44
N THR A 99 0.52 6.23 -6.27
CA THR A 99 1.92 6.63 -6.24
C THR A 99 2.33 7.31 -7.53
N LYS A 100 3.43 8.06 -7.50
CA LYS A 100 3.99 8.76 -8.67
C LYS A 100 3.02 9.76 -9.31
N SER A 101 2.25 10.46 -8.49
CA SER A 101 1.31 11.47 -8.99
C SER A 101 2.00 12.71 -9.55
N ASP A 102 3.30 12.88 -9.29
CA ASP A 102 4.19 13.88 -9.87
C ASP A 102 4.69 13.51 -11.28
N GLU A 103 4.77 12.21 -11.56
CA GLU A 103 5.20 11.70 -12.87
C GLU A 103 4.01 11.51 -13.83
N CYS A 104 2.86 11.09 -13.32
CA CYS A 104 1.69 10.71 -14.11
C CYS A 104 0.40 11.12 -13.41
N SER A 105 -0.48 11.82 -14.11
CA SER A 105 -1.83 12.08 -13.62
C SER A 105 -2.72 10.84 -13.76
N LEU A 106 -3.57 10.61 -12.78
CA LEU A 106 -4.62 9.59 -12.88
C LEU A 106 -5.70 10.11 -13.84
N SER A 107 -6.04 9.34 -14.87
CA SER A 107 -7.09 9.73 -15.83
C SER A 107 -8.49 9.63 -15.21
N ALA A 108 -9.44 10.39 -15.73
CA ALA A 108 -10.84 10.32 -15.30
C ALA A 108 -11.42 8.90 -15.47
N SER A 109 -11.01 8.16 -16.52
CA SER A 109 -11.41 6.77 -16.73
C SER A 109 -10.85 5.83 -15.66
N ALA A 110 -9.62 6.07 -15.21
CA ALA A 110 -9.01 5.28 -14.13
C ALA A 110 -9.73 5.54 -12.78
N PHE A 111 -10.09 6.79 -12.47
CA PHE A 111 -10.93 7.10 -11.31
C PHE A 111 -12.29 6.41 -11.39
N SER A 112 -12.97 6.49 -12.56
CA SER A 112 -14.25 5.83 -12.78
C SER A 112 -14.14 4.32 -12.57
N LYS A 113 -13.04 3.70 -13.07
CA LYS A 113 -12.80 2.28 -12.87
C LYS A 113 -12.57 1.93 -11.40
N LEU A 114 -11.81 2.71 -10.66
CA LEU A 114 -11.61 2.49 -9.22
C LEU A 114 -12.92 2.62 -8.43
N ALA A 115 -13.78 3.58 -8.79
CA ALA A 115 -15.09 3.74 -8.18
C ALA A 115 -16.02 2.55 -8.49
N GLU A 116 -16.06 2.07 -9.73
CA GLU A 116 -16.79 0.88 -10.16
C GLU A 116 -16.37 -0.35 -9.35
N LEU A 117 -15.08 -0.52 -9.15
CA LEU A 117 -14.50 -1.61 -8.35
C LEU A 117 -14.66 -1.41 -6.83
N LYS A 118 -15.29 -0.32 -6.39
CA LYS A 118 -15.42 0.07 -4.98
C LYS A 118 -14.06 0.19 -4.26
N GLY A 119 -13.01 0.54 -5.00
CA GLY A 119 -11.68 0.75 -4.49
C GLY A 119 -11.64 2.00 -3.58
N LYS A 120 -11.10 1.86 -2.38
CA LYS A 120 -10.96 2.97 -1.44
C LYS A 120 -9.57 3.59 -1.59
N ILE A 121 -9.49 4.77 -2.18
CA ILE A 121 -8.26 5.54 -2.21
C ILE A 121 -8.08 6.20 -0.83
N GLY A 122 -7.04 5.82 -0.11
CA GLY A 122 -6.72 6.37 1.21
C GLY A 122 -5.46 7.23 1.22
N LEU A 123 -4.60 7.06 0.22
CA LEU A 123 -3.32 7.73 0.14
C LEU A 123 -3.03 8.17 -1.30
N VAL A 124 -2.43 9.35 -1.45
CA VAL A 124 -1.81 9.81 -2.70
C VAL A 124 -0.40 10.27 -2.39
N SER A 125 0.58 9.77 -3.15
CA SER A 125 1.98 10.16 -3.01
C SER A 125 2.60 10.57 -4.34
N GLY A 126 3.72 11.31 -4.27
CA GLY A 126 4.43 11.80 -5.44
C GLY A 126 4.12 13.27 -5.72
N THR A 127 3.95 14.08 -4.69
CA THR A 127 4.04 15.53 -4.86
C THR A 127 5.51 15.94 -4.90
N ARG A 128 5.82 17.04 -5.61
CA ARG A 128 7.20 17.51 -5.80
C ARG A 128 7.93 17.94 -4.53
N SER A 129 7.20 18.03 -3.42
CA SER A 129 7.75 18.38 -2.12
C SER A 129 7.87 17.13 -1.24
N ILE A 130 9.06 16.86 -0.69
CA ILE A 130 9.28 15.74 0.24
C ILE A 130 8.43 15.91 1.51
N VAL A 131 8.17 17.15 1.92
CA VAL A 131 7.41 17.45 3.14
C VAL A 131 5.92 17.18 2.95
N ASP A 132 5.38 17.42 1.73
CA ASP A 132 3.97 17.25 1.39
C ASP A 132 3.74 16.08 0.41
N SER A 133 4.68 15.13 0.37
CA SER A 133 4.68 14.05 -0.61
C SER A 133 3.62 12.97 -0.37
N LEU A 134 2.95 13.01 0.77
CA LEU A 134 1.91 12.05 1.13
C LEU A 134 0.64 12.75 1.56
N LEU A 135 -0.42 12.56 0.80
CA LEU A 135 -1.75 13.06 1.09
C LEU A 135 -2.65 11.92 1.58
N PHE A 136 -3.14 12.03 2.81
CA PHE A 136 -4.21 11.17 3.31
C PHE A 136 -5.55 11.68 2.77
N THR A 137 -6.29 10.81 2.10
CA THR A 137 -7.51 11.24 1.40
C THR A 137 -8.77 10.92 2.19
N ASP A 138 -9.67 11.89 2.24
CA ASP A 138 -11.09 11.70 2.50
C ASP A 138 -11.90 12.13 1.25
N ALA A 139 -13.21 12.05 1.32
CA ALA A 139 -14.08 12.40 0.20
C ALA A 139 -13.91 13.87 -0.26
N ASN A 140 -13.68 14.80 0.68
CA ASN A 140 -13.51 16.23 0.37
C ASN A 140 -12.16 16.50 -0.28
N ILE A 141 -11.10 15.94 0.31
CA ILE A 141 -9.73 16.08 -0.20
C ILE A 141 -9.63 15.45 -1.58
N LEU A 142 -10.21 14.26 -1.78
CA LEU A 142 -10.20 13.59 -3.08
C LEU A 142 -10.99 14.39 -4.12
N THR A 143 -12.14 14.95 -3.75
CA THR A 143 -12.93 15.81 -4.62
C THR A 143 -12.16 17.07 -5.03
N LYS A 144 -11.44 17.70 -4.09
CA LYS A 144 -10.59 18.86 -4.39
C LYS A 144 -9.45 18.45 -5.33
N PHE A 145 -8.75 17.37 -5.02
CA PHE A 145 -7.69 16.83 -5.87
C PHE A 145 -8.17 16.57 -7.31
N MET A 146 -9.35 15.99 -7.47
CA MET A 146 -9.94 15.75 -8.78
C MET A 146 -10.22 17.06 -9.53
N LYS A 147 -10.81 18.07 -8.86
CA LYS A 147 -11.11 19.37 -9.49
C LYS A 147 -9.87 20.15 -9.93
N GLU A 148 -8.75 19.96 -9.24
CA GLU A 148 -7.49 20.64 -9.55
C GLU A 148 -6.70 19.94 -10.67
N ASN A 149 -6.99 18.67 -10.95
CA ASN A 149 -6.23 17.84 -11.91
C ASN A 149 -7.04 17.43 -13.14
N PHE A 150 -8.33 17.74 -13.23
CA PHE A 150 -9.25 17.51 -14.34
C PHE A 150 -10.06 18.77 -14.66
#